data_3bd0c7c4b935cfd29eae27090177793f
#
_entry.id   3bd0c7c4b935cfd29eae27090177793f
#
_cell.length_a   1.000
_cell.length_b   1.000
_cell.length_c   1.000
_cell.angle_alpha   90.00
_cell.angle_beta   90.00
_cell.angle_gamma   90.00
#
_symmetry.space_group_name_H-M   'P 1'
#
loop_
_entity.id
_entity.type
_entity.pdbx_description
1 polymer ?
#
loop_
_entity_poly.entity_id
_entity_poly.type
_entity_poly.pdbx_seq_one_letter_code
_entity_poly.pdbx_strand_id
1 'polypeptide(L)'
;MFPFKAIIEIIGINPYVLLPDKVLNAIFEQAQKNKGPIPVKGKINGVDFIQHLVKYSGKWRLYLNTPMRSATNTKVGDKVSILIEFDPLERKTEMHPKLLKALKNDHTARKIFDELSPSLKKEIVRYIHNLKSEQSKDRNIAKAIDFLKGKQRWIGRDRP
;
A
#
# COMPACT_ATOMS: atom_id res chain seq x y z
N MET A 1 -0.30 21.25 5.21
CA MET A 1 -0.91 20.21 6.09
C MET A 1 -2.15 20.75 6.78
N PHE A 2 -3.18 19.93 6.89
CA PHE A 2 -4.45 20.31 7.48
C PHE A 2 -4.59 19.69 8.87
N PRO A 3 -4.75 20.50 9.94
CA PRO A 3 -4.90 20.00 11.30
C PRO A 3 -6.34 19.63 11.60
N PHE A 4 -6.54 18.55 12.35
CA PHE A 4 -7.81 18.19 12.96
C PHE A 4 -7.61 17.28 14.17
N LYS A 5 -8.67 17.12 14.95
CA LYS A 5 -8.73 16.16 16.06
C LYS A 5 -9.83 15.15 15.81
N ALA A 6 -9.58 13.90 16.15
CA ALA A 6 -10.56 12.84 16.00
C ALA A 6 -10.42 11.79 17.11
N ILE A 7 -11.48 11.03 17.32
CA ILE A 7 -11.48 9.88 18.21
C ILE A 7 -11.18 8.64 17.35
N ILE A 8 -10.34 7.76 17.85
CA ILE A 8 -10.06 6.48 17.20
C ILE A 8 -11.28 5.58 17.37
N GLU A 9 -11.91 5.23 16.26
CA GLU A 9 -13.01 4.29 16.19
C GLU A 9 -12.52 2.94 15.65
N ILE A 10 -13.36 1.93 15.67
CA ILE A 10 -13.05 0.60 15.14
C ILE A 10 -14.20 0.08 14.28
N ILE A 11 -13.84 -0.56 13.17
CA ILE A 11 -14.77 -1.33 12.35
C ILE A 11 -14.20 -2.72 12.12
N GLY A 12 -14.91 -3.77 12.59
CA GLY A 12 -14.34 -5.10 12.69
C GLY A 12 -13.09 -5.11 13.58
N ILE A 13 -11.95 -5.40 12.99
CA ILE A 13 -10.64 -5.39 13.67
C ILE A 13 -9.77 -4.17 13.29
N ASN A 14 -10.32 -3.22 12.52
CA ASN A 14 -9.56 -2.13 11.91
C ASN A 14 -9.84 -0.81 12.60
N PRO A 15 -8.91 -0.28 13.42
CA PRO A 15 -9.00 1.06 13.98
C PRO A 15 -8.83 2.13 12.89
N TYR A 16 -9.62 3.20 12.99
CA TYR A 16 -9.60 4.30 12.04
C TYR A 16 -10.03 5.62 12.68
N VAL A 17 -9.81 6.71 11.97
CA VAL A 17 -10.41 8.01 12.26
C VAL A 17 -11.17 8.51 11.04
N LEU A 18 -12.24 9.28 11.30
CA LEU A 18 -12.94 10.03 10.26
C LEU A 18 -12.29 11.41 10.09
N LEU A 19 -12.27 11.89 8.85
CA LEU A 19 -11.80 13.23 8.55
C LEU A 19 -12.98 14.19 8.49
N PRO A 20 -12.81 15.42 9.01
CA PRO A 20 -13.79 16.49 8.75
C PRO A 20 -13.90 16.78 7.26
N ASP A 21 -15.10 17.08 6.78
CA ASP A 21 -15.36 17.34 5.36
C ASP A 21 -14.46 18.43 4.78
N LYS A 22 -14.17 19.48 5.53
CA LYS A 22 -13.27 20.57 5.11
C LYS A 22 -11.87 20.04 4.80
N VAL A 23 -11.33 19.15 5.65
CA VAL A 23 -10.01 18.54 5.46
C VAL A 23 -10.02 17.57 4.28
N LEU A 24 -11.07 16.76 4.20
CA LEU A 24 -11.24 15.80 3.12
C LEU A 24 -11.31 16.48 1.74
N ASN A 25 -12.11 17.55 1.62
CA ASN A 25 -12.23 18.32 0.39
C ASN A 25 -10.89 18.97 -0.02
N ALA A 26 -10.14 19.52 0.93
CA ALA A 26 -8.82 20.07 0.66
C ALA A 26 -7.83 19.01 0.14
N ILE A 27 -7.90 17.78 0.67
CA ILE A 27 -7.08 16.66 0.15
C ILE A 27 -7.54 16.27 -1.26
N PHE A 28 -8.83 16.24 -1.55
CA PHE A 28 -9.35 15.97 -2.90
C PHE A 28 -8.88 17.00 -3.92
N GLU A 29 -8.86 18.27 -3.55
CA GLU A 29 -8.33 19.34 -4.40
C GLU A 29 -6.85 19.15 -4.68
N GLN A 30 -6.03 18.85 -3.66
CA GLN A 30 -4.61 18.56 -3.84
C GLN A 30 -4.37 17.32 -4.71
N ALA A 31 -5.16 16.27 -4.52
CA ALA A 31 -5.05 15.01 -5.25
C ALA A 31 -5.65 15.07 -6.66
N GLN A 32 -6.48 16.10 -6.94
CA GLN A 32 -7.31 16.21 -8.16
C GLN A 32 -8.14 14.96 -8.44
N LYS A 33 -8.55 14.27 -7.38
CA LYS A 33 -9.43 13.10 -7.44
C LYS A 33 -10.17 12.89 -6.12
N ASN A 34 -11.34 12.26 -6.21
CA ASN A 34 -12.19 11.90 -5.08
C ASN A 34 -12.65 10.43 -5.12
N LYS A 35 -11.90 9.58 -5.83
CA LYS A 35 -12.17 8.15 -6.01
C LYS A 35 -10.91 7.32 -5.80
N GLY A 36 -11.12 6.06 -5.40
CA GLY A 36 -10.04 5.12 -5.11
C GLY A 36 -9.20 5.52 -3.89
N PRO A 37 -8.21 4.73 -3.52
CA PRO A 37 -7.32 5.09 -2.44
C PRO A 37 -6.55 6.37 -2.76
N ILE A 38 -6.48 7.30 -1.79
CA ILE A 38 -5.77 8.57 -1.94
C ILE A 38 -4.56 8.54 -1.02
N PRO A 39 -3.34 8.61 -1.55
CA PRO A 39 -2.13 8.60 -0.73
C PRO A 39 -2.04 9.88 0.09
N VAL A 40 -1.76 9.73 1.37
CA VAL A 40 -1.62 10.83 2.33
C VAL A 40 -0.41 10.62 3.23
N LYS A 41 0.14 11.71 3.71
CA LYS A 41 1.19 11.75 4.72
C LYS A 41 0.85 12.78 5.78
N GLY A 42 1.50 12.69 6.90
CA GLY A 42 1.29 13.65 7.98
C GLY A 42 1.87 13.23 9.31
N LYS A 43 1.28 13.77 10.36
CA LYS A 43 1.65 13.44 11.75
C LYS A 43 0.40 13.10 12.56
N ILE A 44 0.52 12.08 13.41
CA ILE A 44 -0.45 11.75 14.45
C ILE A 44 0.23 11.90 15.80
N ASN A 45 -0.29 12.80 16.65
CA ASN A 45 0.34 13.17 17.92
C ASN A 45 1.85 13.49 17.78
N GLY A 46 2.24 14.15 16.69
CA GLY A 46 3.63 14.50 16.40
C GLY A 46 4.48 13.42 15.70
N VAL A 47 3.99 12.18 15.58
CA VAL A 47 4.70 11.07 14.94
C VAL A 47 4.32 11.00 13.45
N ASP A 48 5.31 10.94 12.59
CA ASP A 48 5.10 10.88 11.13
C ASP A 48 4.40 9.60 10.70
N PHE A 49 3.49 9.73 9.75
CA PHE A 49 2.86 8.59 9.10
C PHE A 49 2.72 8.78 7.59
N ILE A 50 2.54 7.66 6.92
CA ILE A 50 2.22 7.55 5.52
C ILE A 50 1.17 6.48 5.37
N GLN A 51 0.07 6.82 4.70
CA GLN A 51 -1.09 5.94 4.60
C GLN A 51 -1.91 6.29 3.35
N HIS A 52 -3.01 5.59 3.16
CA HIS A 52 -4.02 5.92 2.15
C HIS A 52 -5.36 6.19 2.82
N LEU A 53 -6.07 7.20 2.36
CA LEU A 53 -7.48 7.33 2.64
C LEU A 53 -8.25 6.32 1.82
N VAL A 54 -9.17 5.62 2.45
CA VAL A 54 -9.99 4.59 1.81
C VAL A 54 -11.46 4.89 2.08
N LYS A 55 -12.27 4.83 1.03
CA LYS A 55 -13.74 4.91 1.17
C LYS A 55 -14.30 3.53 1.44
N TYR A 56 -14.98 3.38 2.56
CA TYR A 56 -15.68 2.15 2.92
C TYR A 56 -17.04 2.49 3.54
N SER A 57 -18.09 1.81 3.08
CA SER A 57 -19.47 2.04 3.55
C SER A 57 -19.86 3.53 3.55
N GLY A 58 -19.59 4.21 2.42
CA GLY A 58 -19.96 5.62 2.22
C GLY A 58 -19.06 6.65 2.89
N LYS A 59 -18.15 6.26 3.78
CA LYS A 59 -17.31 7.19 4.54
C LYS A 59 -15.82 7.02 4.21
N TRP A 60 -15.11 8.12 4.16
CA TRP A 60 -13.67 8.14 4.01
C TRP A 60 -12.98 7.96 5.36
N ARG A 61 -12.03 7.02 5.43
CA ARG A 61 -11.33 6.63 6.65
C ARG A 61 -9.83 6.70 6.46
N LEU A 62 -9.16 7.15 7.51
CA LEU A 62 -7.73 6.95 7.72
C LEU A 62 -7.57 5.78 8.69
N TYR A 63 -7.16 4.61 8.19
CA TYR A 63 -6.90 3.46 9.04
C TYR A 63 -5.58 3.60 9.77
N LEU A 64 -5.59 3.28 11.07
CA LEU A 64 -4.42 3.35 11.94
C LEU A 64 -3.85 1.96 12.15
N ASN A 65 -2.79 1.64 11.42
CA ASN A 65 -2.12 0.34 11.56
C ASN A 65 -1.38 0.21 12.92
N THR A 66 -0.95 -0.99 13.24
CA THR A 66 -0.27 -1.26 14.52
C THR A 66 0.99 -0.41 14.73
N PRO A 67 1.90 -0.22 13.74
CA PRO A 67 3.03 0.67 13.91
C PRO A 67 2.65 2.11 14.28
N MET A 68 1.63 2.69 13.64
CA MET A 68 1.16 4.04 13.94
C MET A 68 0.63 4.15 15.39
N ARG A 69 -0.16 3.17 15.82
CA ARG A 69 -0.72 3.15 17.18
C ARG A 69 0.33 2.90 18.24
N SER A 70 1.26 1.99 17.99
CA SER A 70 2.38 1.71 18.92
C SER A 70 3.30 2.91 19.08
N ALA A 71 3.67 3.58 17.99
CA ALA A 71 4.53 4.75 18.02
C ALA A 71 3.92 5.94 18.78
N THR A 72 2.60 6.03 18.80
CA THR A 72 1.86 7.10 19.50
C THR A 72 1.29 6.68 20.84
N ASN A 73 1.45 5.42 21.21
CA ASN A 73 0.85 4.82 22.41
C ASN A 73 -0.66 5.09 22.51
N THR A 74 -1.38 4.90 21.40
CA THR A 74 -2.82 5.16 21.30
C THR A 74 -3.62 3.88 21.06
N LYS A 75 -4.87 3.92 21.51
CA LYS A 75 -5.86 2.83 21.37
C LYS A 75 -7.21 3.35 20.94
N VAL A 76 -8.12 2.45 20.60
CA VAL A 76 -9.51 2.78 20.30
C VAL A 76 -10.15 3.54 21.44
N GLY A 77 -10.85 4.62 21.13
CA GLY A 77 -11.44 5.55 22.09
C GLY A 77 -10.59 6.78 22.43
N ASP A 78 -9.31 6.74 22.13
CA ASP A 78 -8.41 7.88 22.37
C ASP A 78 -8.66 9.00 21.36
N LYS A 79 -8.52 10.25 21.83
CA LYS A 79 -8.54 11.44 20.99
C LYS A 79 -7.13 11.74 20.50
N VAL A 80 -6.96 11.89 19.20
CA VAL A 80 -5.68 12.16 18.56
C VAL A 80 -5.68 13.47 17.80
N SER A 81 -4.52 14.12 17.75
CA SER A 81 -4.27 15.30 16.92
C SER A 81 -3.57 14.88 15.64
N ILE A 82 -4.13 15.24 14.50
CA ILE A 82 -3.63 14.84 13.19
C ILE A 82 -3.34 16.07 12.35
N LEU A 83 -2.17 16.04 11.71
CA LEU A 83 -1.82 16.89 10.58
C LEU A 83 -1.76 16.00 9.35
N ILE A 84 -2.46 16.35 8.27
CA ILE A 84 -2.55 15.52 7.08
C ILE A 84 -2.48 16.35 5.81
N GLU A 85 -1.90 15.79 4.78
CA GLU A 85 -1.93 16.32 3.41
C GLU A 85 -1.84 15.20 2.38
N PHE A 86 -2.18 15.52 1.15
CA PHE A 86 -1.96 14.62 0.01
C PHE A 86 -0.46 14.32 -0.15
N ASP A 87 -0.13 13.04 -0.41
CA ASP A 87 1.24 12.63 -0.71
C ASP A 87 1.39 12.44 -2.22
N PRO A 88 2.01 13.38 -2.95
CA PRO A 88 2.19 13.28 -4.40
C PRO A 88 3.28 12.27 -4.80
N LEU A 89 4.05 11.74 -3.85
CA LEU A 89 5.16 10.84 -4.16
C LEU A 89 4.64 9.48 -4.63
N GLU A 90 4.84 9.19 -5.89
CA GLU A 90 4.69 7.82 -6.40
C GLU A 90 5.80 6.94 -5.79
N ARG A 91 5.42 6.13 -4.83
CA ARG A 91 6.33 5.13 -4.24
C ARG A 91 6.39 3.93 -5.15
N LYS A 92 7.42 3.86 -5.96
CA LYS A 92 7.76 2.65 -6.70
C LYS A 92 8.39 1.66 -5.72
N THR A 93 7.79 0.50 -5.57
CA THR A 93 8.46 -0.62 -4.91
C THR A 93 9.61 -1.05 -5.80
N GLU A 94 10.82 -0.97 -5.29
CA GLU A 94 11.99 -1.44 -6.04
C GLU A 94 11.92 -2.95 -6.23
N MET A 95 12.33 -3.41 -7.41
CA MET A 95 12.43 -4.82 -7.71
C MET A 95 13.52 -5.45 -6.86
N HIS A 96 13.20 -6.54 -6.16
CA HIS A 96 14.18 -7.26 -5.37
C HIS A 96 15.35 -7.75 -6.26
N PRO A 97 16.63 -7.61 -5.83
CA PRO A 97 17.79 -7.96 -6.66
C PRO A 97 17.77 -9.39 -7.19
N LYS A 98 17.28 -10.34 -6.40
CA LYS A 98 17.15 -11.75 -6.82
C LYS A 98 16.11 -11.94 -7.93
N LEU A 99 14.99 -11.20 -7.90
CA LEU A 99 14.00 -11.23 -8.99
C LEU A 99 14.58 -10.63 -10.26
N LEU A 100 15.28 -9.51 -10.16
CA LEU A 100 15.96 -8.89 -11.29
C LEU A 100 16.98 -9.84 -11.93
N LYS A 101 17.78 -10.52 -11.11
CA LYS A 101 18.75 -11.52 -11.57
C LYS A 101 18.07 -12.71 -12.27
N ALA A 102 16.99 -13.23 -11.69
CA ALA A 102 16.23 -14.34 -12.29
C ALA A 102 15.64 -13.96 -13.65
N LEU A 103 15.11 -12.76 -13.80
CA LEU A 103 14.60 -12.23 -15.07
C LEU A 103 15.72 -12.00 -16.09
N LYS A 104 16.90 -11.56 -15.67
CA LYS A 104 18.07 -11.42 -16.56
C LYS A 104 18.56 -12.78 -17.07
N ASN A 105 18.45 -13.83 -16.29
CA ASN A 105 18.90 -15.18 -16.63
C ASN A 105 17.90 -15.96 -17.49
N ASP A 106 16.67 -15.49 -17.63
CA ASP A 106 15.60 -16.14 -18.41
C ASP A 106 14.98 -15.15 -19.38
N HIS A 107 15.44 -15.16 -20.61
CA HIS A 107 14.96 -14.23 -21.65
C HIS A 107 13.47 -14.37 -21.95
N THR A 108 12.92 -15.57 -21.90
CA THR A 108 11.48 -15.80 -22.14
C THR A 108 10.65 -15.17 -21.05
N ALA A 109 11.00 -15.42 -19.79
CA ALA A 109 10.32 -14.82 -18.65
C ALA A 109 10.46 -13.29 -18.65
N ARG A 110 11.63 -12.77 -18.97
CA ARG A 110 11.88 -11.32 -19.07
C ARG A 110 11.01 -10.65 -20.11
N LYS A 111 10.93 -11.22 -21.30
CA LYS A 111 10.10 -10.68 -22.39
C LYS A 111 8.64 -10.61 -21.96
N ILE A 112 8.11 -11.69 -21.40
CA ILE A 112 6.71 -11.74 -20.94
C ILE A 112 6.49 -10.75 -19.80
N PHE A 113 7.41 -10.66 -18.84
CA PHE A 113 7.32 -9.67 -17.75
C PHE A 113 7.23 -8.23 -18.29
N ASP A 114 8.05 -7.87 -19.27
CA ASP A 114 8.06 -6.53 -19.85
C ASP A 114 6.75 -6.20 -20.58
N GLU A 115 6.06 -7.20 -21.10
CA GLU A 115 4.76 -7.08 -21.78
C GLU A 115 3.55 -7.08 -20.81
N LEU A 116 3.74 -7.39 -19.54
CA LEU A 116 2.66 -7.38 -18.54
C LEU A 116 2.05 -5.99 -18.35
N SER A 117 0.80 -5.96 -17.92
CA SER A 117 0.17 -4.72 -17.49
C SER A 117 0.95 -4.09 -16.32
N PRO A 118 0.99 -2.74 -16.20
CA PRO A 118 1.65 -2.08 -15.07
C PRO A 118 1.16 -2.57 -13.70
N SER A 119 -0.12 -2.90 -13.58
CA SER A 119 -0.71 -3.41 -12.34
C SER A 119 -0.15 -4.77 -11.96
N LEU A 120 -0.03 -5.69 -12.91
CA LEU A 120 0.49 -7.04 -12.65
C LEU A 120 1.99 -7.02 -12.37
N LYS A 121 2.76 -6.18 -13.06
CA LYS A 121 4.19 -5.94 -12.72
C LYS A 121 4.34 -5.48 -11.27
N LYS A 122 3.57 -4.47 -10.86
CA LYS A 122 3.59 -3.96 -9.48
C LYS A 122 3.19 -5.04 -8.46
N GLU A 123 2.19 -5.85 -8.78
CA GLU A 123 1.72 -6.95 -7.92
C GLU A 123 2.84 -7.96 -7.66
N ILE A 124 3.52 -8.45 -8.69
CA ILE A 124 4.64 -9.40 -8.58
C ILE A 124 5.79 -8.81 -7.78
N VAL A 125 6.24 -7.61 -8.13
CA VAL A 125 7.35 -6.91 -7.46
C VAL A 125 7.05 -6.70 -5.98
N ARG A 126 5.86 -6.21 -5.65
CA ARG A 126 5.44 -5.94 -4.27
C ARG A 126 5.31 -7.22 -3.46
N TYR A 127 4.73 -8.26 -4.03
CA TYR A 127 4.56 -9.54 -3.35
C TYR A 127 5.91 -10.11 -2.91
N ILE A 128 6.89 -10.17 -3.82
CA ILE A 128 8.23 -10.68 -3.52
C ILE A 128 8.98 -9.76 -2.54
N HIS A 129 8.87 -8.45 -2.70
CA HIS A 129 9.48 -7.48 -1.79
C HIS A 129 9.01 -7.65 -0.34
N ASN A 130 7.73 -7.94 -0.13
CA ASN A 130 7.13 -8.06 1.20
C ASN A 130 7.37 -9.40 1.89
N LEU A 131 7.93 -10.40 1.22
CA LEU A 131 8.29 -11.67 1.83
C LEU A 131 9.43 -11.47 2.82
N LYS A 132 9.31 -12.09 4.01
CA LYS A 132 10.25 -11.86 5.11
C LYS A 132 11.47 -12.76 5.07
N SER A 133 11.30 -14.04 4.73
CA SER A 133 12.41 -15.00 4.71
C SER A 133 13.04 -15.12 3.33
N GLU A 134 14.36 -15.32 3.29
CA GLU A 134 15.08 -15.57 2.04
C GLU A 134 14.59 -16.84 1.33
N GLN A 135 14.26 -17.89 2.09
CA GLN A 135 13.70 -19.12 1.55
C GLN A 135 12.35 -18.88 0.84
N SER A 136 11.47 -18.08 1.43
CA SER A 136 10.21 -17.68 0.81
C SER A 136 10.43 -16.85 -0.46
N LYS A 137 11.38 -15.94 -0.44
CA LYS A 137 11.74 -15.14 -1.62
C LYS A 137 12.23 -16.02 -2.74
N ASP A 138 13.17 -16.89 -2.50
CA ASP A 138 13.73 -17.79 -3.52
C ASP A 138 12.66 -18.69 -4.14
N ARG A 139 11.81 -19.29 -3.32
CA ARG A 139 10.69 -20.13 -3.77
C ARG A 139 9.68 -19.35 -4.61
N ASN A 140 9.30 -18.16 -4.19
CA ASN A 140 8.30 -17.35 -4.90
C ASN A 140 8.88 -16.67 -6.16
N ILE A 141 10.17 -16.38 -6.20
CA ILE A 141 10.83 -15.92 -7.42
C ILE A 141 10.81 -17.03 -8.48
N ALA A 142 11.18 -18.27 -8.12
CA ALA A 142 11.08 -19.43 -9.02
C ALA A 142 9.64 -19.62 -9.52
N LYS A 143 8.65 -19.51 -8.62
CA LYS A 143 7.25 -19.60 -8.98
C LYS A 143 6.80 -18.47 -9.92
N ALA A 144 7.29 -17.25 -9.73
CA ALA A 144 6.99 -16.12 -10.62
C ALA A 144 7.56 -16.35 -12.02
N ILE A 145 8.79 -16.86 -12.14
CA ILE A 145 9.39 -17.20 -13.43
C ILE A 145 8.58 -18.29 -14.13
N ASP A 146 8.17 -19.34 -13.44
CA ASP A 146 7.33 -20.41 -14.01
C ASP A 146 5.95 -19.90 -14.43
N PHE A 147 5.35 -19.00 -13.68
CA PHE A 147 4.11 -18.33 -14.05
C PHE A 147 4.25 -17.53 -15.35
N LEU A 148 5.32 -16.73 -15.47
CA LEU A 148 5.59 -15.96 -16.68
C LEU A 148 5.75 -16.87 -17.91
N LYS A 149 6.31 -18.05 -17.73
CA LYS A 149 6.47 -19.06 -18.79
C LYS A 149 5.23 -19.92 -19.02
N GLY A 150 4.12 -19.63 -18.33
CA GLY A 150 2.85 -20.36 -18.46
C GLY A 150 2.85 -21.75 -17.81
N LYS A 151 3.84 -22.08 -16.97
CA LYS A 151 3.97 -23.40 -16.34
C LYS A 151 3.23 -23.55 -15.02
N GLN A 152 2.90 -22.43 -14.36
CA GLN A 152 2.30 -22.42 -13.02
C GLN A 152 1.38 -21.22 -12.82
N ARG A 153 0.40 -21.36 -11.90
CA ARG A 153 -0.50 -20.28 -11.49
C ARG A 153 0.21 -19.30 -10.55
N TRP A 154 -0.24 -18.04 -10.58
CA TRP A 154 0.22 -16.99 -9.66
C TRP A 154 -0.97 -16.30 -9.00
N ILE A 155 -1.11 -16.44 -7.67
CA ILE A 155 -2.11 -15.76 -6.85
C ILE A 155 -3.50 -15.69 -7.54
N GLY A 156 -4.06 -16.87 -7.85
CA GLY A 156 -5.38 -16.96 -8.48
C GLY A 156 -5.43 -16.68 -9.99
N ARG A 157 -4.29 -16.39 -10.64
CA ARG A 157 -4.19 -16.19 -12.09
C ARG A 157 -3.59 -17.43 -12.78
N ASP A 158 -4.21 -17.84 -13.85
CA ASP A 158 -3.75 -19.01 -14.64
C ASP A 158 -2.71 -18.62 -15.70
N ARG A 159 -2.70 -17.36 -16.13
CA ARG A 159 -1.83 -16.84 -17.18
C ARG A 159 -1.32 -15.44 -16.85
N PRO A 160 -0.14 -15.07 -17.34
CA PRO A 160 0.38 -13.71 -17.25
C PRO A 160 -0.48 -12.69 -17.98
#